data_368188733fdd105a6b41b11cb509a6a3
#
_entry.id   368188733fdd105a6b41b11cb509a6a3
#
_cell.length_a   1.000
_cell.length_b   1.000
_cell.length_c   1.000
_cell.angle_alpha   90.00
_cell.angle_beta   90.00
_cell.angle_gamma   90.00
#
_symmetry.space_group_name_H-M   'P 1'
#
loop_
_entity.id
_entity.type
_entity.pdbx_description
1 polymer ?
#
loop_
_entity_poly.entity_id
_entity_poly.type
_entity_poly.pdbx_seq_one_letter_code
_entity_poly.pdbx_strand_id
1 'polypeptide(L)'
;GGMTILRPADLRGLAALLGSQEPRAVVPPCWHWVLLLDPVVPGNLDEDGYVIGSPITPEPGMMRMFAGGRVRTISPLALNSETSRTTKVASITDKEGRRGLLHFVTMRSTWSQGGRECLVDEQDYVFMPTRSAGPSPEGAGYTGSNGFLVTEPLLVTFSALTANPYRIHWDRDFCRRAGHDGLVIHGPLQALLMAQAFADTGADFTGKRFSYRFRAAVTAPTRLTVGIEEDEAK
;
A
#
# COMPACT_ATOMS: atom_id res chain seq x y z
N GLY A 1 -18.15 2.75 11.59
CA GLY A 1 -16.82 3.26 11.92
C GLY A 1 -16.94 4.38 12.93
N GLY A 2 -16.12 4.32 13.97
CA GLY A 2 -16.06 5.39 14.96
C GLY A 2 -15.36 6.63 14.40
N MET A 3 -15.60 7.78 15.02
CA MET A 3 -14.82 9.00 14.79
C MET A 3 -13.62 9.02 15.73
N THR A 4 -12.46 9.44 15.23
CA THR A 4 -11.22 9.54 15.99
C THR A 4 -10.51 10.84 15.63
N ILE A 5 -9.92 11.50 16.61
CA ILE A 5 -9.10 12.68 16.35
C ILE A 5 -7.73 12.21 15.84
N LEU A 6 -7.37 12.57 14.60
CA LEU A 6 -6.03 12.32 14.07
C LEU A 6 -5.01 13.24 14.76
N ARG A 7 -3.95 12.65 15.28
CA ARG A 7 -2.91 13.40 15.99
C ARG A 7 -1.57 13.28 15.25
N PRO A 8 -0.69 14.29 15.34
CA PRO A 8 0.68 14.18 14.84
C PRO A 8 1.39 12.91 15.33
N ALA A 9 1.20 12.54 16.59
CA ALA A 9 1.80 11.36 17.22
C ALA A 9 1.43 10.04 16.51
N ASP A 10 0.26 9.96 15.86
CA ASP A 10 -0.19 8.78 15.12
C ASP A 10 0.65 8.53 13.86
N LEU A 11 1.37 9.55 13.38
CA LEU A 11 2.23 9.50 12.20
C LEU A 11 3.73 9.39 12.55
N ARG A 12 4.09 9.44 13.83
CA ARG A 12 5.49 9.43 14.29
C ARG A 12 6.26 8.21 13.82
N GLY A 13 5.65 7.02 13.91
CA GLY A 13 6.29 5.78 13.47
C GLY A 13 6.63 5.77 11.98
N LEU A 14 5.72 6.28 11.15
CA LEU A 14 5.95 6.39 9.70
C LEU A 14 6.97 7.48 9.39
N ALA A 15 6.91 8.63 10.08
CA ALA A 15 7.92 9.69 9.94
C ALA A 15 9.33 9.15 10.23
N ALA A 16 9.50 8.42 11.33
CA ALA A 16 10.77 7.81 11.71
C ALA A 16 11.27 6.80 10.67
N LEU A 17 10.36 5.93 10.16
CA LEU A 17 10.68 4.94 9.13
C LEU A 17 11.17 5.59 7.83
N LEU A 18 10.59 6.72 7.45
CA LEU A 18 10.93 7.46 6.22
C LEU A 18 12.09 8.44 6.41
N GLY A 19 12.58 8.64 7.64
CA GLY A 19 13.58 9.67 7.93
C GLY A 19 13.04 11.10 7.75
N SER A 20 11.74 11.28 7.86
CA SER A 20 11.04 12.55 7.68
C SER A 20 10.67 13.20 9.01
N GLN A 21 10.32 14.48 8.97
CA GLN A 21 9.77 15.17 10.15
C GLN A 21 8.33 14.75 10.41
N GLU A 22 7.93 14.74 11.69
CA GLU A 22 6.56 14.51 12.10
C GLU A 22 5.64 15.65 11.58
N PRO A 23 4.58 15.33 10.81
CA PRO A 23 3.65 16.34 10.30
C PRO A 23 2.90 17.04 11.43
N ARG A 24 2.59 18.33 11.29
CA ARG A 24 1.94 19.13 12.36
C ARG A 24 0.54 19.62 12.00
N ALA A 25 0.24 19.82 10.75
CA ALA A 25 -1.01 20.44 10.30
C ALA A 25 -1.93 19.51 9.51
N VAL A 26 -1.36 18.81 8.55
CA VAL A 26 -2.09 17.93 7.62
C VAL A 26 -1.37 16.61 7.44
N VAL A 27 -2.13 15.60 7.09
CA VAL A 27 -1.59 14.28 6.73
C VAL A 27 -0.94 14.36 5.34
N PRO A 28 0.34 14.02 5.20
CA PRO A 28 1.01 14.00 3.89
C PRO A 28 0.36 12.99 2.94
N PRO A 29 0.60 13.12 1.62
CA PRO A 29 0.06 12.19 0.62
C PRO A 29 0.40 10.74 0.92
N CYS A 30 -0.61 9.86 0.89
CA CYS A 30 -0.53 8.43 1.19
C CYS A 30 -0.21 8.05 2.65
N TRP A 31 0.08 8.99 3.56
CA TRP A 31 0.33 8.66 4.97
C TRP A 31 -0.94 8.25 5.73
N HIS A 32 -2.12 8.45 5.16
CA HIS A 32 -3.38 7.95 5.72
C HIS A 32 -3.43 6.42 5.85
N TRP A 33 -2.55 5.69 5.16
CA TRP A 33 -2.49 4.22 5.23
C TRP A 33 -2.02 3.66 6.58
N VAL A 34 -1.51 4.49 7.48
CA VAL A 34 -1.18 4.08 8.85
C VAL A 34 -2.18 4.60 9.89
N LEU A 35 -3.29 5.20 9.45
CA LEU A 35 -4.28 5.84 10.32
C LEU A 35 -5.61 5.07 10.30
N LEU A 36 -6.33 5.11 11.44
CA LEU A 36 -7.65 4.49 11.61
C LEU A 36 -7.68 3.03 11.11
N LEU A 37 -6.63 2.28 11.43
CA LEU A 37 -6.52 0.87 11.06
C LEU A 37 -7.52 0.04 11.85
N ASP A 38 -8.07 -0.99 11.21
CA ASP A 38 -8.83 -2.02 11.89
C ASP A 38 -7.87 -2.88 12.72
N PRO A 39 -8.22 -3.24 13.96
CA PRO A 39 -7.35 -4.08 14.80
C PRO A 39 -7.10 -5.44 14.15
N VAL A 40 -5.85 -5.87 14.15
CA VAL A 40 -5.50 -7.25 13.80
C VAL A 40 -5.80 -8.14 14.99
N VAL A 41 -6.73 -9.06 14.83
CA VAL A 41 -7.07 -10.07 15.85
C VAL A 41 -6.46 -11.40 15.42
N PRO A 42 -5.45 -11.92 16.13
CA PRO A 42 -4.72 -13.13 15.71
C PRO A 42 -5.63 -14.34 15.46
N GLY A 43 -6.71 -14.51 16.24
CA GLY A 43 -7.68 -15.59 16.05
C GLY A 43 -8.54 -15.48 14.79
N ASN A 44 -8.50 -14.35 14.09
CA ASN A 44 -9.22 -14.10 12.84
C ASN A 44 -8.28 -14.11 11.62
N LEU A 45 -7.07 -14.59 11.77
CA LEU A 45 -6.11 -14.71 10.68
C LEU A 45 -6.00 -16.18 10.25
N ASP A 46 -5.84 -16.38 8.94
CA ASP A 46 -5.38 -17.67 8.43
C ASP A 46 -3.86 -17.85 8.62
N GLU A 47 -3.33 -18.99 8.18
CA GLU A 47 -1.90 -19.32 8.33
C GLU A 47 -0.97 -18.40 7.53
N ASP A 48 -1.48 -17.71 6.50
CA ASP A 48 -0.73 -16.78 5.66
C ASP A 48 -0.82 -15.32 6.13
N GLY A 49 -1.64 -15.06 7.14
CA GLY A 49 -1.84 -13.73 7.73
C GLY A 49 -2.95 -12.92 7.04
N TYR A 50 -3.85 -13.56 6.30
CA TYR A 50 -5.04 -12.89 5.78
C TYR A 50 -6.17 -12.91 6.81
N VAL A 51 -6.99 -11.86 6.80
CA VAL A 51 -8.18 -11.79 7.67
C VAL A 51 -9.27 -12.70 7.12
N ILE A 52 -9.63 -13.75 7.86
CA ILE A 52 -10.66 -14.72 7.47
C ILE A 52 -11.98 -14.01 7.18
N GLY A 53 -12.59 -14.31 6.03
CA GLY A 53 -13.85 -13.72 5.59
C GLY A 53 -13.76 -12.30 5.04
N SER A 54 -12.56 -11.74 4.91
CA SER A 54 -12.38 -10.47 4.23
C SER A 54 -12.56 -10.61 2.72
N PRO A 55 -13.16 -9.62 2.03
CA PRO A 55 -13.31 -9.63 0.57
C PRO A 55 -11.99 -9.72 -0.19
N ILE A 56 -10.88 -9.45 0.47
CA ILE A 56 -9.53 -9.50 -0.10
C ILE A 56 -8.69 -10.66 0.44
N THR A 57 -9.33 -11.66 1.03
CA THR A 57 -8.69 -12.94 1.39
C THR A 57 -8.78 -13.89 0.21
N PRO A 58 -7.66 -14.47 -0.26
CA PRO A 58 -7.69 -15.40 -1.39
C PRO A 58 -8.38 -16.70 -1.02
N GLU A 59 -9.06 -17.30 -1.98
CA GLU A 59 -9.56 -18.68 -1.88
C GLU A 59 -8.39 -19.67 -1.86
N PRO A 60 -8.56 -20.88 -1.30
CA PRO A 60 -7.53 -21.92 -1.33
C PRO A 60 -6.99 -22.17 -2.75
N GLY A 61 -5.66 -22.19 -2.89
CA GLY A 61 -4.99 -22.34 -4.17
C GLY A 61 -4.87 -21.05 -4.99
N MET A 62 -5.34 -19.93 -4.47
CA MET A 62 -5.16 -18.60 -5.05
C MET A 62 -4.15 -17.79 -4.26
N MET A 63 -3.47 -16.87 -4.93
CA MET A 63 -2.64 -15.86 -4.29
C MET A 63 -3.18 -14.47 -4.58
N ARG A 64 -3.04 -13.55 -3.63
CA ARG A 64 -3.39 -12.15 -3.79
C ARG A 64 -2.16 -11.32 -4.12
N MET A 65 -2.31 -10.44 -5.11
CA MET A 65 -1.34 -9.40 -5.40
C MET A 65 -1.98 -8.02 -5.30
N PHE A 66 -1.21 -7.06 -4.83
CA PHE A 66 -1.59 -5.65 -4.84
C PHE A 66 -1.23 -5.08 -6.22
N ALA A 67 -2.23 -4.77 -7.03
CA ALA A 67 -2.03 -4.40 -8.43
C ALA A 67 -1.78 -2.89 -8.61
N GLY A 68 -2.28 -2.08 -7.70
CA GLY A 68 -2.19 -0.63 -7.77
C GLY A 68 -3.36 0.05 -7.07
N GLY A 69 -3.61 1.29 -7.43
CA GLY A 69 -4.71 2.05 -6.86
C GLY A 69 -4.70 3.51 -7.24
N ARG A 70 -5.54 4.28 -6.58
CA ARG A 70 -5.65 5.71 -6.79
C ARG A 70 -6.16 6.41 -5.54
N VAL A 71 -5.54 7.52 -5.22
CA VAL A 71 -5.93 8.38 -4.12
C VAL A 71 -6.40 9.71 -4.70
N ARG A 72 -7.65 10.07 -4.44
CA ARG A 72 -8.20 11.38 -4.76
C ARG A 72 -8.23 12.22 -3.51
N THR A 73 -7.46 13.30 -3.49
CA THR A 73 -7.49 14.28 -2.42
C THR A 73 -8.49 15.38 -2.79
N ILE A 74 -9.61 15.46 -2.08
CA ILE A 74 -10.63 16.49 -2.27
C ILE A 74 -10.22 17.72 -1.47
N SER A 75 -9.82 17.50 -0.20
CA SER A 75 -9.19 18.47 0.68
C SER A 75 -8.17 17.75 1.55
N PRO A 76 -7.12 18.43 2.02
CA PRO A 76 -6.15 17.82 2.93
C PRO A 76 -6.83 17.30 4.21
N LEU A 77 -6.40 16.14 4.69
CA LEU A 77 -6.81 15.64 6.01
C LEU A 77 -6.09 16.46 7.09
N ALA A 78 -6.84 17.26 7.83
CA ALA A 78 -6.32 18.06 8.92
C ALA A 78 -5.99 17.19 10.13
N LEU A 79 -4.83 17.41 10.75
CA LEU A 79 -4.50 16.86 12.06
C LEU A 79 -5.25 17.62 13.16
N ASN A 80 -5.39 17.00 14.33
CA ASN A 80 -6.18 17.47 15.46
C ASN A 80 -7.68 17.69 15.13
N SER A 81 -8.18 16.94 14.14
CA SER A 81 -9.57 17.00 13.70
C SER A 81 -10.23 15.62 13.78
N GLU A 82 -11.49 15.60 14.17
CA GLU A 82 -12.29 14.39 14.15
C GLU A 82 -12.42 13.84 12.72
N THR A 83 -12.04 12.59 12.57
CA THR A 83 -11.99 11.92 11.27
C THR A 83 -12.70 10.57 11.35
N SER A 84 -13.44 10.23 10.33
CA SER A 84 -14.00 8.90 10.13
C SER A 84 -13.45 8.27 8.87
N ARG A 85 -13.36 6.94 8.86
CA ARG A 85 -13.07 6.12 7.67
C ARG A 85 -14.18 5.12 7.47
N THR A 86 -14.66 5.01 6.24
CA THR A 86 -15.53 3.93 5.79
C THR A 86 -14.87 3.17 4.66
N THR A 87 -14.91 1.83 4.72
CA THR A 87 -14.33 0.97 3.67
C THR A 87 -15.40 0.03 3.13
N LYS A 88 -15.44 -0.13 1.81
CA LYS A 88 -16.37 -1.03 1.13
C LYS A 88 -15.74 -1.61 -0.15
N VAL A 89 -16.28 -2.72 -0.60
CA VAL A 89 -16.00 -3.22 -1.95
C VAL A 89 -16.61 -2.24 -2.95
N ALA A 90 -15.80 -1.71 -3.84
CA ALA A 90 -16.25 -0.80 -4.92
C ALA A 90 -16.60 -1.58 -6.18
N SER A 91 -15.83 -2.62 -6.52
CA SER A 91 -16.11 -3.49 -7.66
C SER A 91 -15.45 -4.87 -7.48
N ILE A 92 -16.07 -5.87 -8.10
CA ILE A 92 -15.50 -7.20 -8.31
C ILE A 92 -15.66 -7.48 -9.81
N THR A 93 -14.56 -7.85 -10.49
CA THR A 93 -14.57 -8.16 -11.92
C THR A 93 -13.64 -9.31 -12.24
N ASP A 94 -14.08 -10.18 -13.14
CA ASP A 94 -13.29 -11.29 -13.63
C ASP A 94 -12.77 -10.97 -15.02
N LYS A 95 -11.54 -11.37 -15.30
CA LYS A 95 -10.91 -11.22 -16.61
C LYS A 95 -10.15 -12.48 -16.97
N GLU A 96 -10.29 -12.94 -18.20
CA GLU A 96 -9.41 -13.96 -18.73
C GLU A 96 -8.04 -13.35 -19.03
N GLY A 97 -7.01 -13.90 -18.38
CA GLY A 97 -5.62 -13.55 -18.61
C GLY A 97 -4.88 -14.69 -19.33
N ARG A 98 -3.67 -14.44 -19.79
CA ARG A 98 -2.82 -15.45 -20.42
C ARG A 98 -2.58 -16.70 -19.54
N ARG A 99 -2.76 -16.58 -18.22
CA ARG A 99 -2.48 -17.61 -17.21
C ARG A 99 -3.73 -18.14 -16.52
N GLY A 100 -4.91 -17.92 -17.06
CA GLY A 100 -6.20 -18.32 -16.49
C GLY A 100 -7.03 -17.14 -15.99
N LEU A 101 -8.10 -17.45 -15.30
CA LEU A 101 -9.03 -16.47 -14.77
C LEU A 101 -8.35 -15.63 -13.67
N LEU A 102 -8.51 -14.33 -13.76
CA LEU A 102 -8.03 -13.35 -12.80
C LEU A 102 -9.25 -12.68 -12.16
N HIS A 103 -9.32 -12.70 -10.83
CA HIS A 103 -10.36 -11.97 -10.09
C HIS A 103 -9.80 -10.65 -9.61
N PHE A 104 -10.47 -9.55 -9.91
CA PHE A 104 -10.09 -8.23 -9.46
C PHE A 104 -11.09 -7.74 -8.43
N VAL A 105 -10.59 -7.26 -7.30
CA VAL A 105 -11.39 -6.64 -6.25
C VAL A 105 -10.83 -5.23 -6.01
N THR A 106 -11.69 -4.22 -6.16
CA THR A 106 -11.36 -2.85 -5.78
C THR A 106 -12.00 -2.53 -4.43
N MET A 107 -11.18 -2.23 -3.45
CA MET A 107 -11.61 -1.70 -2.16
C MET A 107 -11.59 -0.18 -2.21
N ARG A 108 -12.66 0.46 -1.71
CA ARG A 108 -12.74 1.93 -1.58
C ARG A 108 -12.84 2.30 -0.12
N SER A 109 -11.91 3.15 0.33
CA SER A 109 -11.94 3.80 1.62
C SER A 109 -12.21 5.30 1.45
N THR A 110 -13.15 5.83 2.20
CA THR A 110 -13.48 7.26 2.22
C THR A 110 -13.18 7.82 3.60
N TRP A 111 -12.46 8.91 3.63
CA TRP A 111 -12.05 9.63 4.83
C TRP A 111 -12.80 10.95 4.89
N SER A 112 -13.44 11.22 6.02
CA SER A 112 -14.31 12.39 6.18
C SER A 112 -14.01 13.15 7.46
N GLN A 113 -14.08 14.47 7.39
CA GLN A 113 -13.95 15.40 8.50
C GLN A 113 -15.11 16.42 8.46
N GLY A 114 -15.72 16.70 9.60
CA GLY A 114 -16.86 17.61 9.67
C GLY A 114 -18.02 17.19 8.74
N GLY A 115 -18.24 15.90 8.54
CA GLY A 115 -19.28 15.37 7.66
C GLY A 115 -19.00 15.50 6.15
N ARG A 116 -17.81 15.94 5.74
CA ARG A 116 -17.43 16.10 4.33
C ARG A 116 -16.32 15.12 3.95
N GLU A 117 -16.43 14.55 2.75
CA GLU A 117 -15.35 13.72 2.20
C GLU A 117 -14.11 14.57 1.93
N CYS A 118 -12.97 14.13 2.48
CA CYS A 118 -11.67 14.77 2.27
C CYS A 118 -10.79 13.96 1.33
N LEU A 119 -10.82 12.63 1.46
CA LEU A 119 -9.97 11.75 0.70
C LEU A 119 -10.70 10.47 0.35
N VAL A 120 -10.51 10.02 -0.90
CA VAL A 120 -10.99 8.72 -1.39
C VAL A 120 -9.80 7.92 -1.88
N ASP A 121 -9.58 6.76 -1.27
CA ASP A 121 -8.54 5.80 -1.63
C ASP A 121 -9.17 4.54 -2.22
N GLU A 122 -8.77 4.18 -3.41
CA GLU A 122 -9.18 2.93 -4.07
C GLU A 122 -7.96 2.07 -4.32
N GLN A 123 -8.01 0.84 -3.83
CA GLN A 123 -6.94 -0.15 -3.92
C GLN A 123 -7.40 -1.35 -4.72
N ASP A 124 -6.62 -1.70 -5.74
CA ASP A 124 -6.92 -2.78 -6.65
C ASP A 124 -6.11 -4.04 -6.28
N TYR A 125 -6.82 -5.10 -5.96
CA TYR A 125 -6.25 -6.42 -5.68
C TYR A 125 -6.57 -7.35 -6.84
N VAL A 126 -5.61 -8.22 -7.19
CA VAL A 126 -5.79 -9.27 -8.17
C VAL A 126 -5.51 -10.62 -7.54
N PHE A 127 -6.39 -11.57 -7.79
CA PHE A 127 -6.26 -12.94 -7.35
C PHE A 127 -5.97 -13.81 -8.57
N MET A 128 -5.00 -14.68 -8.44
CA MET A 128 -4.58 -15.60 -9.48
C MET A 128 -4.22 -16.96 -8.88
N PRO A 129 -4.30 -18.06 -9.66
CA PRO A 129 -3.89 -19.37 -9.19
C PRO A 129 -2.44 -19.36 -8.70
N THR A 130 -2.22 -19.95 -7.51
CA THR A 130 -0.89 -20.18 -6.98
C THR A 130 -0.20 -21.20 -7.92
N ARG A 131 0.89 -20.79 -8.54
CA ARG A 131 1.75 -21.70 -9.30
C ARG A 131 3.10 -21.73 -8.62
N SER A 132 3.78 -22.88 -8.71
CA SER A 132 5.21 -22.95 -8.45
C SER A 132 5.88 -21.87 -9.32
N ALA A 133 6.52 -20.93 -8.69
CA ALA A 133 7.02 -19.74 -9.36
C ALA A 133 8.07 -20.10 -10.38
N GLY A 134 7.89 -19.58 -11.55
CA GLY A 134 9.00 -19.30 -12.43
C GLY A 134 9.80 -18.12 -11.88
N PRO A 135 11.07 -17.95 -12.26
CA PRO A 135 11.89 -16.86 -11.78
C PRO A 135 11.13 -15.53 -11.97
N SER A 136 11.11 -14.73 -10.91
CA SER A 136 10.69 -13.33 -11.03
C SER A 136 11.48 -12.71 -12.18
N PRO A 137 10.85 -11.97 -13.11
CA PRO A 137 11.63 -11.21 -14.06
C PRO A 137 12.64 -10.40 -13.25
N GLU A 138 13.91 -10.48 -13.60
CA GLU A 138 14.95 -9.68 -12.99
C GLU A 138 14.42 -8.25 -12.95
N GLY A 139 14.04 -7.80 -11.75
CA GLY A 139 13.65 -6.44 -11.54
C GLY A 139 14.84 -5.62 -12.01
N ALA A 140 14.65 -4.66 -12.88
CA ALA A 140 15.68 -3.73 -13.25
C ALA A 140 16.17 -3.08 -11.96
N GLY A 141 17.12 -3.75 -11.32
CA GLY A 141 17.77 -3.29 -10.09
C GLY A 141 18.53 -2.04 -10.44
N TYR A 142 17.94 -0.89 -10.19
CA TYR A 142 18.68 0.36 -10.26
C TYR A 142 19.69 0.37 -9.12
N THR A 143 20.96 0.16 -9.45
CA THR A 143 22.10 0.14 -8.51
C THR A 143 22.66 1.53 -8.20
N GLY A 144 21.87 2.58 -8.38
CA GLY A 144 22.27 3.96 -8.03
C GLY A 144 22.52 4.11 -6.54
N SER A 145 23.56 4.84 -6.16
CA SER A 145 23.88 5.16 -4.75
C SER A 145 22.82 6.02 -4.07
N ASN A 146 21.99 6.73 -4.84
CA ASN A 146 20.91 7.59 -4.38
C ASN A 146 19.59 6.81 -4.46
N GLY A 147 18.88 6.68 -3.35
CA GLY A 147 17.58 6.02 -3.28
C GLY A 147 17.25 5.58 -1.87
N PHE A 148 15.99 5.26 -1.63
CA PHE A 148 15.50 4.80 -0.35
C PHE A 148 15.89 3.33 -0.14
N LEU A 149 16.72 3.07 0.88
CA LEU A 149 17.15 1.71 1.19
C LEU A 149 16.02 0.95 1.90
N VAL A 150 15.50 -0.08 1.26
CA VAL A 150 14.52 -0.99 1.86
C VAL A 150 15.27 -2.22 2.40
N THR A 151 15.25 -2.37 3.71
CA THR A 151 15.80 -3.52 4.42
C THR A 151 14.68 -4.43 4.92
N GLU A 152 14.98 -5.66 5.29
CA GLU A 152 13.99 -6.57 5.87
C GLU A 152 13.41 -6.08 7.20
N PRO A 153 14.21 -5.57 8.17
CA PRO A 153 13.66 -4.96 9.37
C PRO A 153 12.69 -3.80 9.07
N LEU A 154 12.95 -3.02 8.02
CA LEU A 154 12.05 -1.95 7.59
C LEU A 154 10.69 -2.52 7.14
N LEU A 155 10.68 -3.65 6.40
CA LEU A 155 9.43 -4.29 5.98
C LEU A 155 8.60 -4.78 7.17
N VAL A 156 9.24 -5.37 8.18
CA VAL A 156 8.56 -5.79 9.43
C VAL A 156 7.95 -4.58 10.13
N THR A 157 8.70 -3.48 10.23
CA THR A 157 8.21 -2.24 10.84
C THR A 157 7.04 -1.65 10.05
N PHE A 158 7.11 -1.64 8.72
CA PHE A 158 6.02 -1.14 7.88
C PHE A 158 4.77 -2.03 7.96
N SER A 159 4.94 -3.37 8.03
CA SER A 159 3.85 -4.30 8.29
C SER A 159 3.13 -3.97 9.60
N ALA A 160 3.88 -3.70 10.67
CA ALA A 160 3.31 -3.34 11.96
C ALA A 160 2.56 -1.99 11.90
N LEU A 161 3.14 -0.98 11.24
CA LEU A 161 2.53 0.34 11.09
C LEU A 161 1.25 0.33 10.25
N THR A 162 1.12 -0.60 9.33
CA THR A 162 -0.04 -0.72 8.43
C THR A 162 -1.00 -1.84 8.83
N ALA A 163 -0.78 -2.48 9.97
CA ALA A 163 -1.54 -3.64 10.44
C ALA A 163 -1.66 -4.73 9.35
N ASN A 164 -0.56 -5.00 8.65
CA ASN A 164 -0.50 -5.98 7.56
C ASN A 164 0.34 -7.20 7.95
N PRO A 165 -0.27 -8.28 8.48
CA PRO A 165 0.44 -9.46 8.94
C PRO A 165 0.78 -10.45 7.82
N TYR A 166 0.55 -10.14 6.55
CA TYR A 166 0.77 -11.07 5.45
C TYR A 166 2.22 -11.52 5.34
N ARG A 167 2.44 -12.85 5.37
CA ARG A 167 3.75 -13.51 5.46
C ARG A 167 4.74 -13.13 4.37
N ILE A 168 4.27 -12.73 3.19
CA ILE A 168 5.13 -12.35 2.06
C ILE A 168 6.11 -11.21 2.37
N HIS A 169 5.85 -10.45 3.43
CA HIS A 169 6.65 -9.30 3.81
C HIS A 169 7.67 -9.58 4.93
N TRP A 170 7.59 -10.76 5.59
CA TRP A 170 8.44 -11.06 6.74
C TRP A 170 8.89 -12.53 6.85
N ASP A 171 8.33 -13.46 6.06
CA ASP A 171 8.69 -14.87 6.08
C ASP A 171 9.41 -15.28 4.79
N ARG A 172 10.72 -15.48 4.90
CA ARG A 172 11.56 -15.85 3.74
C ARG A 172 11.20 -17.21 3.15
N ASP A 173 10.83 -18.18 4.01
CA ASP A 173 10.49 -19.53 3.53
C ASP A 173 9.16 -19.52 2.80
N PHE A 174 8.21 -18.71 3.27
CA PHE A 174 6.98 -18.44 2.54
C PHE A 174 7.26 -17.81 1.18
N CYS A 175 8.09 -16.78 1.13
CA CYS A 175 8.47 -16.11 -0.12
C CYS A 175 9.10 -17.08 -1.13
N ARG A 176 10.03 -17.94 -0.68
CA ARG A 176 10.65 -18.95 -1.57
C ARG A 176 9.61 -19.92 -2.14
N ARG A 177 8.68 -20.42 -1.32
CA ARG A 177 7.58 -21.27 -1.81
C ARG A 177 6.65 -20.54 -2.77
N ALA A 178 6.45 -19.24 -2.56
CA ALA A 178 5.68 -18.36 -3.45
C ALA A 178 6.50 -17.88 -4.67
N GLY A 179 7.82 -18.25 -4.75
CA GLY A 179 8.71 -17.99 -5.88
C GLY A 179 9.35 -16.64 -5.92
N HIS A 180 9.61 -16.10 -4.78
CA HIS A 180 10.35 -14.88 -4.62
C HIS A 180 11.71 -15.15 -3.97
N ASP A 181 12.76 -14.49 -4.44
CA ASP A 181 14.13 -14.67 -3.92
C ASP A 181 14.37 -13.96 -2.58
N GLY A 182 13.44 -13.11 -2.16
CA GLY A 182 13.51 -12.36 -0.90
C GLY A 182 12.15 -11.90 -0.43
N LEU A 183 12.10 -11.16 0.69
CA LEU A 183 10.85 -10.59 1.20
C LEU A 183 10.30 -9.56 0.22
N VAL A 184 9.04 -9.70 -0.14
CA VAL A 184 8.40 -8.78 -1.11
C VAL A 184 8.13 -7.44 -0.45
N ILE A 185 8.51 -6.36 -1.13
CA ILE A 185 8.28 -5.00 -0.68
C ILE A 185 6.79 -4.67 -0.82
N HIS A 186 6.20 -4.06 0.21
CA HIS A 186 4.81 -3.61 0.19
C HIS A 186 4.55 -2.66 -0.98
N GLY A 187 3.51 -2.92 -1.77
CA GLY A 187 3.05 -1.99 -2.79
C GLY A 187 2.72 -0.60 -2.22
N PRO A 188 1.98 -0.50 -1.11
CA PRO A 188 1.75 0.78 -0.44
C PRO A 188 3.02 1.55 -0.07
N LEU A 189 4.10 0.89 0.38
CA LEU A 189 5.38 1.57 0.65
C LEU A 189 5.97 2.17 -0.63
N GLN A 190 5.94 1.44 -1.73
CA GLN A 190 6.43 1.94 -3.02
C GLN A 190 5.60 3.14 -3.51
N ALA A 191 4.26 3.06 -3.44
CA ALA A 191 3.38 4.16 -3.82
C ALA A 191 3.56 5.39 -2.91
N LEU A 192 3.81 5.18 -1.63
CA LEU A 192 4.10 6.26 -0.69
C LEU A 192 5.40 6.99 -1.06
N LEU A 193 6.45 6.26 -1.41
CA LEU A 193 7.71 6.86 -1.88
C LEU A 193 7.53 7.64 -3.18
N MET A 194 6.70 7.14 -4.11
CA MET A 194 6.33 7.87 -5.32
C MET A 194 5.58 9.17 -4.99
N ALA A 195 4.58 9.11 -4.10
CA ALA A 195 3.82 10.29 -3.68
C ALA A 195 4.71 11.31 -2.95
N GLN A 196 5.64 10.85 -2.13
CA GLN A 196 6.61 11.71 -1.46
C GLN A 196 7.52 12.43 -2.47
N ALA A 197 8.03 11.72 -3.47
CA ALA A 197 8.86 12.34 -4.52
C ALA A 197 8.12 13.46 -5.25
N PHE A 198 6.83 13.29 -5.55
CA PHE A 198 6.00 14.37 -6.10
C PHE A 198 5.80 15.51 -5.11
N ALA A 199 5.53 15.21 -3.84
CA ALA A 199 5.37 16.24 -2.81
C ALA A 199 6.65 17.08 -2.63
N ASP A 200 7.82 16.46 -2.72
CA ASP A 200 9.12 17.12 -2.61
C ASP A 200 9.39 18.12 -3.77
N THR A 201 8.71 17.99 -4.91
CA THR A 201 8.72 19.01 -5.98
C THR A 201 7.85 20.23 -5.68
N GLY A 202 7.13 20.23 -4.55
CA GLY A 202 6.13 21.26 -4.23
C GLY A 202 4.75 20.99 -4.85
N ALA A 203 4.51 19.80 -5.40
CA ALA A 203 3.23 19.47 -6.01
C ALA A 203 2.10 19.48 -4.97
N ASP A 204 1.03 20.21 -5.25
CA ASP A 204 -0.21 20.17 -4.46
C ASP A 204 -1.11 19.03 -4.95
N PHE A 205 -1.55 18.19 -4.01
CA PHE A 205 -2.45 17.07 -4.28
C PHE A 205 -3.93 17.47 -4.18
N THR A 206 -4.25 18.65 -3.67
CA THR A 206 -5.63 19.11 -3.47
C THR A 206 -6.39 19.20 -4.81
N GLY A 207 -7.56 18.61 -4.85
CA GLY A 207 -8.38 18.50 -6.07
C GLY A 207 -7.86 17.50 -7.09
N LYS A 208 -6.74 16.82 -6.83
CA LYS A 208 -6.07 15.91 -7.78
C LYS A 208 -6.24 14.45 -7.41
N ARG A 209 -5.90 13.60 -8.37
CA ARG A 209 -5.85 12.14 -8.23
C ARG A 209 -4.43 11.66 -8.49
N PHE A 210 -3.84 11.04 -7.49
CA PHE A 210 -2.61 10.26 -7.61
C PHE A 210 -2.97 8.82 -7.94
N SER A 211 -2.50 8.31 -9.07
CA SER A 211 -2.72 6.91 -9.50
C SER A 211 -1.39 6.20 -9.61
N TYR A 212 -1.35 4.94 -9.16
CA TYR A 212 -0.15 4.12 -9.17
C TYR A 212 -0.47 2.69 -9.60
N ARG A 213 0.52 2.03 -10.18
CA ARG A 213 0.36 0.67 -10.69
C ARG A 213 1.67 -0.10 -10.54
N PHE A 214 1.56 -1.36 -10.10
CA PHE A 214 2.69 -2.26 -9.99
C PHE A 214 2.69 -3.27 -11.12
N ARG A 215 3.86 -3.52 -11.72
CA ARG A 215 4.04 -4.45 -12.84
C ARG A 215 4.76 -5.72 -12.45
N ALA A 216 5.58 -5.66 -11.39
CA ALA A 216 6.37 -6.76 -10.87
C ALA A 216 6.53 -6.64 -9.35
N ALA A 217 6.75 -7.78 -8.69
CA ALA A 217 7.20 -7.79 -7.32
C ALA A 217 8.65 -7.33 -7.24
N VAL A 218 8.97 -6.55 -6.21
CA VAL A 218 10.34 -6.15 -5.88
C VAL A 218 10.66 -6.71 -4.50
N THR A 219 11.86 -7.26 -4.32
CA THR A 219 12.27 -7.89 -3.05
C THR A 219 13.34 -7.10 -2.33
N ALA A 220 13.32 -7.19 -0.99
CA ALA A 220 14.34 -6.62 -0.12
C ALA A 220 15.47 -7.65 0.13
N PRO A 221 16.73 -7.19 0.40
CA PRO A 221 17.13 -5.78 0.49
C PRO A 221 17.37 -5.15 -0.88
N THR A 222 16.96 -3.91 -1.06
CA THR A 222 17.23 -3.16 -2.30
C THR A 222 17.12 -1.66 -2.07
N ARG A 223 17.57 -0.86 -3.05
CA ARG A 223 17.31 0.58 -3.07
C ARG A 223 16.23 0.89 -4.10
N LEU A 224 15.22 1.65 -3.68
CA LEU A 224 14.18 2.15 -4.55
C LEU A 224 14.50 3.59 -4.94
N THR A 225 14.49 3.87 -6.22
CA THR A 225 14.64 5.22 -6.76
C THR A 225 13.37 5.60 -7.49
N VAL A 226 12.88 6.81 -7.27
CA VAL A 226 11.75 7.38 -7.99
C VAL A 226 12.28 8.39 -8.99
N GLY A 227 12.07 8.14 -10.28
CA GLY A 227 12.25 9.13 -11.33
C GLY A 227 10.95 9.85 -11.60
N ILE A 228 11.02 11.17 -11.81
CA ILE A 228 9.87 11.99 -12.21
C ILE A 228 10.11 12.39 -13.67
N GLU A 229 9.17 12.06 -14.53
CA GLU A 229 9.13 12.47 -15.92
C GLU A 229 7.87 13.33 -16.11
N GLU A 230 8.01 14.47 -16.74
CA GLU A 230 6.88 15.29 -17.17
C GLU A 230 6.46 14.83 -18.57
N ASP A 231 5.19 14.42 -18.73
CA ASP A 231 4.63 14.24 -20.06
C ASP A 231 4.49 15.62 -20.71
N GLU A 232 5.23 15.86 -21.77
CA GLU A 232 4.95 17.00 -22.62
C GLU A 232 3.52 16.87 -23.14
N ALA A 233 2.64 17.74 -22.67
CA ALA A 233 1.25 17.76 -23.11
C ALA A 233 1.19 17.87 -24.63
N LYS A 234 0.69 16.80 -25.27
CA LYS A 234 0.34 16.80 -26.70
C LYS A 234 -0.97 17.53 -26.91
#